data_a2e1d06e474ab9a9a3c21d6901765b22
#
_entry.id   a2e1d06e474ab9a9a3c21d6901765b22
#
_cell.length_a   1.000
_cell.length_b   1.000
_cell.length_c   1.000
_cell.angle_alpha   90.00
_cell.angle_beta   90.00
_cell.angle_gamma   90.00
#
_symmetry.space_group_name_H-M   'P 1'
#
loop_
_entity.id
_entity.type
_entity.pdbx_description
1 polymer ?
#
loop_
_entity_poly.entity_id
_entity_poly.type
_entity_poly.pdbx_seq_one_letter_code
_entity_poly.pdbx_strand_id
1 'polypeptide(L)'
;MQRTISAMVGKGSVNHNSRKFKAENVNADRSHLNIDYCNENIKKVYHELFDEALGRYNAKQTRADRKIENYYEKIRSSKQEKPFHELILQLGDKENMSAESENGQLARQVLDEYYRGFQERNSQLRVFSAHLHMDEATPHLHIDFVPFTTGSKRGLDTRVSLKQALAAQGFKGGSRGDTEWSQWVLSEKEQLVSVMERYGIKWERKGTHEKHLSVLDYKKQQRTEEIERLENKITDKQTEFETLSKRIENFDKGTTALSQMQSALENAPEYQLSEPQGFMTAKSYKSKVAEPLIKRLKSLIKTLMVRCFQAIDDYQRLNQTNASLYRSNERLKSQNRQLTSDNNRLREEIKDYKLLRKVFGSRQIDSLLEQARQSKQRGTRFRNNQYER
;
A
#
# COMPACT_ATOMS: atom_id res chain seq x y z
N MET A 1 -5.30 -22.36 -0.72
CA MET A 1 -4.84 -20.96 -0.87
C MET A 1 -4.16 -20.48 0.42
N GLN A 2 -3.37 -19.39 0.39
CA GLN A 2 -2.75 -18.80 1.60
C GLN A 2 -3.40 -17.44 1.91
N ARG A 3 -3.68 -17.15 3.19
CA ARG A 3 -4.30 -15.88 3.63
C ARG A 3 -3.75 -15.44 4.97
N THR A 4 -3.65 -14.14 5.15
CA THR A 4 -3.26 -13.52 6.43
C THR A 4 -4.44 -13.51 7.40
N ILE A 5 -4.15 -13.46 8.70
CA ILE A 5 -5.13 -13.24 9.76
C ILE A 5 -4.82 -11.88 10.42
N SER A 6 -5.77 -10.97 10.38
CA SER A 6 -5.75 -9.76 11.18
C SER A 6 -6.61 -9.97 12.43
N ALA A 7 -6.05 -9.70 13.61
CA ALA A 7 -6.78 -9.67 14.87
C ALA A 7 -6.45 -8.35 15.56
N MET A 8 -7.44 -7.48 15.65
CA MET A 8 -7.29 -6.09 16.10
C MET A 8 -8.06 -5.85 17.38
N VAL A 9 -7.52 -4.95 18.21
CA VAL A 9 -8.29 -4.35 19.30
C VAL A 9 -9.20 -3.28 18.72
N GLY A 10 -10.49 -3.49 18.77
CA GLY A 10 -11.45 -2.49 18.31
C GLY A 10 -11.56 -1.28 19.24
N LYS A 11 -12.21 -0.24 18.75
CA LYS A 11 -12.49 0.99 19.53
C LYS A 11 -13.73 0.86 20.40
N GLY A 12 -14.48 -0.24 20.30
CA GLY A 12 -15.70 -0.49 21.06
C GLY A 12 -16.89 0.37 20.61
N SER A 13 -17.07 0.54 19.30
CA SER A 13 -18.21 1.30 18.77
C SER A 13 -19.41 0.38 18.51
N VAL A 14 -20.12 0.01 19.58
CA VAL A 14 -21.31 -0.87 19.51
C VAL A 14 -22.38 -0.36 18.53
N ASN A 15 -22.55 0.96 18.40
CA ASN A 15 -23.47 1.55 17.44
C ASN A 15 -23.03 1.34 15.98
N HIS A 16 -21.74 1.34 15.71
CA HIS A 16 -21.21 0.99 14.39
C HIS A 16 -21.36 -0.51 14.13
N ASN A 17 -21.00 -1.34 15.09
CA ASN A 17 -21.06 -2.79 14.98
C ASN A 17 -22.50 -3.27 14.72
N SER A 18 -23.48 -2.70 15.44
CA SER A 18 -24.92 -3.01 15.24
C SER A 18 -25.60 -2.24 14.11
N ARG A 19 -24.86 -1.49 13.28
CA ARG A 19 -25.37 -0.65 12.18
C ARG A 19 -26.42 0.38 12.57
N LYS A 20 -26.51 0.73 13.86
CA LYS A 20 -27.25 1.93 14.33
C LYS A 20 -26.61 3.22 13.83
N PHE A 21 -25.29 3.21 13.63
CA PHE A 21 -24.53 4.23 12.95
C PHE A 21 -23.81 3.63 11.73
N LYS A 22 -24.04 4.18 10.55
CA LYS A 22 -23.41 3.75 9.30
C LYS A 22 -22.28 4.71 8.94
N ALA A 23 -21.06 4.19 8.80
CA ALA A 23 -19.92 4.94 8.31
C ALA A 23 -19.93 5.01 6.77
N GLU A 24 -19.16 5.94 6.18
CA GLU A 24 -19.10 6.15 4.72
C GLU A 24 -18.65 4.93 3.91
N ASN A 25 -17.90 4.02 4.52
CA ASN A 25 -17.39 2.81 3.87
C ASN A 25 -18.37 1.63 3.90
N VAL A 26 -19.56 1.81 4.47
CA VAL A 26 -20.63 0.80 4.54
C VAL A 26 -21.49 0.86 3.28
N ASN A 27 -21.57 -0.26 2.56
CA ASN A 27 -22.50 -0.41 1.45
C ASN A 27 -23.88 -0.89 1.97
N ALA A 28 -24.84 0.04 2.02
CA ALA A 28 -26.17 -0.21 2.56
C ALA A 28 -26.91 -1.37 1.84
N ASP A 29 -26.68 -1.57 0.53
CA ASP A 29 -27.33 -2.60 -0.27
C ASP A 29 -26.91 -4.02 0.14
N ARG A 30 -25.73 -4.15 0.78
CA ARG A 30 -25.19 -5.42 1.27
C ARG A 30 -25.40 -5.66 2.75
N SER A 31 -25.96 -4.70 3.50
CA SER A 31 -26.17 -4.85 4.95
C SER A 31 -27.06 -6.05 5.31
N HIS A 32 -27.89 -6.51 4.39
CA HIS A 32 -28.69 -7.73 4.57
C HIS A 32 -27.88 -9.04 4.59
N LEU A 33 -26.60 -9.00 4.18
CA LEU A 33 -25.67 -10.14 4.21
C LEU A 33 -24.92 -10.25 5.55
N ASN A 34 -25.02 -9.23 6.39
CA ASN A 34 -24.40 -9.24 7.72
C ASN A 34 -25.08 -10.32 8.59
N ILE A 35 -24.34 -10.81 9.59
CA ILE A 35 -24.88 -11.74 10.58
C ILE A 35 -24.79 -11.06 11.95
N ASP A 36 -25.94 -10.93 12.61
CA ASP A 36 -26.06 -10.47 13.98
C ASP A 36 -26.21 -11.70 14.91
N TYR A 37 -25.17 -12.01 15.67
CA TYR A 37 -25.20 -13.15 16.58
C TYR A 37 -25.83 -12.79 17.93
N CYS A 38 -25.46 -11.64 18.48
CA CYS A 38 -26.08 -11.07 19.68
C CYS A 38 -25.87 -9.56 19.72
N ASN A 39 -26.80 -8.86 20.39
CA ASN A 39 -26.75 -7.42 20.59
C ASN A 39 -27.50 -7.06 21.88
N GLU A 40 -26.88 -7.36 23.02
CA GLU A 40 -27.46 -7.14 24.35
C GLU A 40 -27.06 -5.77 24.92
N ASN A 41 -27.88 -5.24 25.79
CA ASN A 41 -27.53 -4.02 26.51
C ASN A 41 -26.45 -4.31 27.56
N ILE A 42 -25.27 -3.70 27.40
CA ILE A 42 -24.13 -3.91 28.33
C ILE A 42 -24.49 -3.66 29.81
N LYS A 43 -25.37 -2.72 30.11
CA LYS A 43 -25.79 -2.45 31.51
C LYS A 43 -26.56 -3.64 32.08
N LYS A 44 -27.39 -4.30 31.27
CA LYS A 44 -28.10 -5.52 31.66
C LYS A 44 -27.08 -6.64 31.97
N VAL A 45 -26.10 -6.82 31.09
CA VAL A 45 -25.02 -7.80 31.32
C VAL A 45 -24.21 -7.52 32.57
N TYR A 46 -24.01 -6.25 32.93
CA TYR A 46 -23.35 -5.87 34.19
C TYR A 46 -24.20 -6.24 35.41
N HIS A 47 -25.51 -6.05 35.35
CA HIS A 47 -26.42 -6.50 36.42
C HIS A 47 -26.38 -8.01 36.59
N GLU A 48 -26.43 -8.76 35.48
CA GLU A 48 -26.36 -10.23 35.50
C GLU A 48 -25.05 -10.74 36.14
N LEU A 49 -23.92 -10.13 35.79
CA LEU A 49 -22.60 -10.61 36.24
C LEU A 49 -22.22 -10.15 37.63
N PHE A 50 -22.64 -8.95 38.08
CA PHE A 50 -21.99 -8.29 39.19
C PHE A 50 -22.92 -7.90 40.33
N ASP A 51 -24.25 -7.89 40.22
CA ASP A 51 -25.17 -7.41 41.26
C ASP A 51 -25.05 -8.20 42.54
N GLU A 52 -24.94 -9.52 42.49
CA GLU A 52 -24.74 -10.33 43.66
C GLU A 52 -23.41 -10.01 44.39
N ALA A 53 -22.32 -9.89 43.64
CA ALA A 53 -21.01 -9.53 44.19
C ALA A 53 -21.01 -8.10 44.74
N LEU A 54 -21.73 -7.20 44.07
CA LEU A 54 -21.93 -5.82 44.53
C LEU A 54 -22.71 -5.77 45.85
N GLY A 55 -23.78 -6.54 45.95
CA GLY A 55 -24.57 -6.68 47.21
C GLY A 55 -23.70 -7.19 48.36
N ARG A 56 -22.93 -8.27 48.13
CA ARG A 56 -21.99 -8.82 49.13
C ARG A 56 -20.90 -7.81 49.52
N TYR A 57 -20.39 -7.04 48.55
CA TYR A 57 -19.38 -6.01 48.80
C TYR A 57 -19.97 -4.87 49.67
N ASN A 58 -21.11 -4.33 49.28
CA ASN A 58 -21.76 -3.20 49.95
C ASN A 58 -22.22 -3.55 51.37
N ALA A 59 -22.65 -4.77 51.63
CA ALA A 59 -23.03 -5.25 52.94
C ALA A 59 -21.88 -5.22 53.96
N LYS A 60 -20.62 -5.36 53.47
CA LYS A 60 -19.41 -5.28 54.31
C LYS A 60 -18.94 -3.85 54.55
N GLN A 61 -19.52 -2.84 53.90
CA GLN A 61 -19.10 -1.45 54.03
C GLN A 61 -19.89 -0.75 55.14
N THR A 62 -19.19 -0.30 56.18
CA THR A 62 -19.79 0.49 57.29
C THR A 62 -19.97 1.97 56.92
N ARG A 63 -19.13 2.47 55.98
CA ARG A 63 -19.16 3.87 55.53
C ARG A 63 -19.90 3.99 54.21
N ALA A 64 -20.82 4.96 54.11
CA ALA A 64 -21.64 5.19 52.91
C ALA A 64 -20.81 5.56 51.69
N ASP A 65 -19.73 6.36 51.88
CA ASP A 65 -18.83 6.79 50.77
C ASP A 65 -18.02 5.65 50.15
N ARG A 66 -17.97 4.47 50.77
CA ARG A 66 -17.33 3.27 50.23
C ARG A 66 -18.30 2.34 49.53
N LYS A 67 -19.59 2.55 49.64
CA LYS A 67 -20.60 1.78 48.90
C LYS A 67 -20.60 2.18 47.46
N ILE A 68 -20.81 1.21 46.58
CA ILE A 68 -20.90 1.40 45.15
C ILE A 68 -22.37 1.30 44.75
N GLU A 69 -22.95 2.37 44.24
CA GLU A 69 -24.34 2.41 43.80
C GLU A 69 -24.51 1.74 42.41
N ASN A 70 -23.61 2.06 41.48
CA ASN A 70 -23.67 1.53 40.14
C ASN A 70 -22.26 1.07 39.68
N TYR A 71 -22.10 -0.24 39.52
CA TYR A 71 -20.81 -0.81 39.20
C TYR A 71 -20.39 -0.50 37.77
N TYR A 72 -21.31 -0.46 36.79
CA TYR A 72 -21.02 -0.07 35.41
C TYR A 72 -20.44 1.35 35.33
N GLU A 73 -21.10 2.32 35.98
CA GLU A 73 -20.62 3.71 35.96
C GLU A 73 -19.27 3.86 36.71
N LYS A 74 -19.04 3.06 37.76
CA LYS A 74 -17.73 3.01 38.41
C LYS A 74 -16.63 2.54 37.48
N ILE A 75 -16.86 1.48 36.71
CA ILE A 75 -15.87 0.97 35.72
C ILE A 75 -15.72 1.93 34.56
N ARG A 76 -16.80 2.52 34.05
CA ARG A 76 -16.77 3.50 32.98
C ARG A 76 -15.92 4.75 33.30
N SER A 77 -15.95 5.18 34.55
CA SER A 77 -15.14 6.30 35.04
C SER A 77 -13.72 5.89 35.47
N SER A 78 -13.41 4.60 35.49
CA SER A 78 -12.10 4.10 35.89
C SER A 78 -11.04 4.39 34.82
N LYS A 79 -9.81 4.66 35.28
CA LYS A 79 -8.63 4.74 34.39
C LYS A 79 -7.89 3.41 34.27
N GLN A 80 -8.25 2.40 35.06
CA GLN A 80 -7.53 1.11 35.11
C GLN A 80 -8.22 0.02 34.31
N GLU A 81 -9.55 -0.02 34.32
CA GLU A 81 -10.33 -1.04 33.62
C GLU A 81 -11.28 -0.38 32.63
N LYS A 82 -11.51 -1.05 31.50
CA LYS A 82 -12.51 -0.65 30.51
C LYS A 82 -13.82 -1.40 30.77
N PRO A 83 -14.98 -0.80 30.46
CA PRO A 83 -16.26 -1.50 30.60
C PRO A 83 -16.36 -2.79 29.78
N PHE A 84 -15.74 -2.83 28.64
CA PHE A 84 -15.68 -3.98 27.75
C PHE A 84 -14.48 -3.87 26.80
N HIS A 85 -14.20 -4.95 26.10
CA HIS A 85 -13.18 -5.02 25.06
C HIS A 85 -13.79 -5.55 23.78
N GLU A 86 -13.19 -5.18 22.67
CA GLU A 86 -13.57 -5.60 21.33
C GLU A 86 -12.41 -6.31 20.65
N LEU A 87 -12.70 -7.47 20.06
CA LEU A 87 -11.82 -8.18 19.14
C LEU A 87 -12.42 -8.11 17.75
N ILE A 88 -11.62 -7.67 16.77
CA ILE A 88 -11.99 -7.67 15.35
C ILE A 88 -11.11 -8.68 14.63
N LEU A 89 -11.74 -9.64 13.94
CA LEU A 89 -11.07 -10.67 13.16
C LEU A 89 -11.38 -10.52 11.68
N GLN A 90 -10.34 -10.61 10.84
CA GLN A 90 -10.44 -10.53 9.40
C GLN A 90 -9.48 -11.51 8.73
N LEU A 91 -9.89 -12.10 7.61
CA LEU A 91 -9.09 -12.96 6.75
C LEU A 91 -8.69 -12.21 5.49
N GLY A 92 -7.37 -12.20 5.17
CA GLY A 92 -6.86 -11.52 3.98
C GLY A 92 -7.13 -10.03 3.95
N ASP A 93 -7.22 -9.49 2.74
CA ASP A 93 -7.46 -8.08 2.44
C ASP A 93 -8.50 -7.89 1.32
N LYS A 94 -8.78 -6.64 0.94
CA LYS A 94 -9.76 -6.30 -0.09
C LYS A 94 -9.41 -6.86 -1.49
N GLU A 95 -8.15 -7.15 -1.76
CA GLU A 95 -7.70 -7.63 -3.08
C GLU A 95 -7.93 -9.13 -3.23
N ASN A 96 -7.80 -9.87 -2.14
CA ASN A 96 -7.83 -11.33 -2.16
C ASN A 96 -9.02 -11.97 -1.42
N MET A 97 -9.74 -11.18 -0.58
CA MET A 97 -10.93 -11.60 0.19
C MET A 97 -12.03 -10.52 0.17
N SER A 98 -12.23 -9.86 -0.98
CA SER A 98 -13.32 -8.88 -1.14
C SER A 98 -14.68 -9.50 -0.78
N ALA A 99 -15.51 -8.76 -0.02
CA ALA A 99 -16.84 -9.22 0.38
C ALA A 99 -17.78 -9.58 -0.80
N GLU A 100 -17.51 -9.06 -1.98
CA GLU A 100 -18.29 -9.33 -3.21
C GLU A 100 -17.82 -10.59 -3.96
N SER A 101 -16.67 -11.14 -3.60
CA SER A 101 -16.08 -12.29 -4.27
C SER A 101 -16.50 -13.63 -3.64
N GLU A 102 -16.31 -14.73 -4.37
CA GLU A 102 -16.46 -16.08 -3.82
C GLU A 102 -15.54 -16.32 -2.62
N ASN A 103 -14.32 -15.76 -2.66
CA ASN A 103 -13.41 -15.81 -1.53
C ASN A 103 -13.95 -15.06 -0.30
N GLY A 104 -14.69 -13.96 -0.49
CA GLY A 104 -15.37 -13.24 0.58
C GLY A 104 -16.47 -14.09 1.21
N GLN A 105 -17.25 -14.84 0.42
CA GLN A 105 -18.24 -15.78 0.95
C GLN A 105 -17.58 -16.92 1.73
N LEU A 106 -16.42 -17.40 1.27
CA LEU A 106 -15.62 -18.38 2.00
C LEU A 106 -15.12 -17.81 3.33
N ALA A 107 -14.61 -16.57 3.35
CA ALA A 107 -14.21 -15.89 4.58
C ALA A 107 -15.38 -15.75 5.57
N ARG A 108 -16.59 -15.45 5.08
CA ARG A 108 -17.80 -15.39 5.89
C ARG A 108 -18.07 -16.74 6.58
N GLN A 109 -18.02 -17.86 5.84
CA GLN A 109 -18.23 -19.19 6.38
C GLN A 109 -17.21 -19.55 7.46
N VAL A 110 -15.93 -19.26 7.22
CA VAL A 110 -14.85 -19.50 8.19
C VAL A 110 -15.03 -18.67 9.46
N LEU A 111 -15.38 -17.39 9.35
CA LEU A 111 -15.60 -16.51 10.49
C LEU A 111 -16.86 -16.89 11.28
N ASP A 112 -17.93 -17.32 10.61
CA ASP A 112 -19.16 -17.81 11.23
C ASP A 112 -18.88 -19.09 12.05
N GLU A 113 -18.22 -20.08 11.46
CA GLU A 113 -17.84 -21.31 12.14
C GLU A 113 -16.91 -21.05 13.33
N TYR A 114 -15.92 -20.16 13.17
CA TYR A 114 -15.04 -19.77 14.27
C TYR A 114 -15.82 -19.17 15.45
N TYR A 115 -16.77 -18.28 15.18
CA TYR A 115 -17.55 -17.59 16.23
C TYR A 115 -18.40 -18.56 17.05
N ARG A 116 -18.98 -19.58 16.45
CA ARG A 116 -19.86 -20.56 17.14
C ARG A 116 -19.21 -21.22 18.34
N GLY A 117 -17.89 -21.43 18.31
CA GLY A 117 -17.14 -21.97 19.44
C GLY A 117 -16.51 -20.92 20.37
N PHE A 118 -16.70 -19.62 20.10
CA PHE A 118 -15.96 -18.56 20.82
C PHE A 118 -16.32 -18.49 22.30
N GLN A 119 -17.61 -18.46 22.65
CA GLN A 119 -18.04 -18.30 24.03
C GLN A 119 -17.68 -19.51 24.90
N GLU A 120 -17.72 -20.72 24.37
CA GLU A 120 -17.33 -21.94 25.06
C GLU A 120 -15.83 -21.92 25.41
N ARG A 121 -14.97 -21.54 24.47
CA ARG A 121 -13.53 -21.41 24.70
C ARG A 121 -13.17 -20.29 25.67
N ASN A 122 -14.02 -19.26 25.75
CA ASN A 122 -13.77 -18.01 26.47
C ASN A 122 -14.79 -17.76 27.59
N SER A 123 -14.92 -18.70 28.50
CA SER A 123 -15.93 -18.67 29.58
C SER A 123 -15.85 -17.45 30.53
N GLN A 124 -14.67 -16.82 30.63
CA GLN A 124 -14.43 -15.60 31.43
C GLN A 124 -14.64 -14.30 30.63
N LEU A 125 -15.04 -14.40 29.36
CA LEU A 125 -15.31 -13.28 28.46
C LEU A 125 -16.79 -13.33 28.04
N ARG A 126 -17.67 -12.63 28.78
CA ARG A 126 -19.13 -12.61 28.48
C ARG A 126 -19.37 -11.76 27.24
N VAL A 127 -19.61 -12.40 26.08
CA VAL A 127 -19.98 -11.71 24.85
C VAL A 127 -21.37 -11.11 24.98
N PHE A 128 -21.52 -9.84 24.61
CA PHE A 128 -22.82 -9.15 24.62
C PHE A 128 -23.21 -8.54 23.28
N SER A 129 -22.24 -8.37 22.38
CA SER A 129 -22.47 -7.86 21.03
C SER A 129 -21.50 -8.57 20.08
N ALA A 130 -22.01 -9.19 19.03
CA ALA A 130 -21.19 -9.83 18.03
C ALA A 130 -21.86 -9.77 16.66
N HIS A 131 -21.09 -9.29 15.67
CA HIS A 131 -21.57 -9.00 14.31
C HIS A 131 -20.51 -9.40 13.29
N LEU A 132 -20.93 -10.10 12.24
CA LEU A 132 -20.13 -10.37 11.06
C LEU A 132 -20.58 -9.47 9.94
N HIS A 133 -19.70 -8.60 9.48
CA HIS A 133 -19.98 -7.61 8.45
C HIS A 133 -19.56 -8.10 7.06
N MET A 134 -20.50 -8.01 6.11
CA MET A 134 -20.33 -8.27 4.69
C MET A 134 -20.53 -7.01 3.85
N ASP A 135 -20.92 -5.92 4.47
CA ASP A 135 -21.26 -4.64 3.84
C ASP A 135 -20.10 -3.62 3.78
N GLU A 136 -18.90 -4.05 4.11
CA GLU A 136 -17.66 -3.30 3.90
C GLU A 136 -16.76 -3.99 2.86
N ALA A 137 -15.54 -3.48 2.67
CA ALA A 137 -14.63 -3.98 1.62
C ALA A 137 -14.23 -5.45 1.81
N THR A 138 -14.07 -5.90 3.04
CA THR A 138 -13.63 -7.25 3.40
C THR A 138 -14.49 -7.79 4.53
N PRO A 139 -14.90 -9.07 4.52
CA PRO A 139 -15.61 -9.67 5.63
C PRO A 139 -14.80 -9.62 6.93
N HIS A 140 -15.42 -9.18 8.01
CA HIS A 140 -14.79 -9.13 9.32
C HIS A 140 -15.80 -9.32 10.43
N LEU A 141 -15.31 -9.88 11.54
CA LEU A 141 -16.10 -10.25 12.69
C LEU A 141 -15.76 -9.35 13.88
N HIS A 142 -16.74 -8.65 14.43
CA HIS A 142 -16.67 -7.89 15.67
C HIS A 142 -17.18 -8.73 16.82
N ILE A 143 -16.43 -8.80 17.92
CA ILE A 143 -16.83 -9.49 19.15
C ILE A 143 -16.58 -8.54 20.31
N ASP A 144 -17.65 -8.01 20.90
CA ASP A 144 -17.62 -7.17 22.10
C ASP A 144 -17.93 -8.02 23.33
N PHE A 145 -17.06 -7.97 24.35
CA PHE A 145 -17.22 -8.79 25.56
C PHE A 145 -16.82 -8.07 26.84
N VAL A 146 -17.46 -8.44 27.93
CA VAL A 146 -17.12 -8.03 29.29
C VAL A 146 -16.23 -9.10 29.92
N PRO A 147 -14.94 -8.81 30.18
CA PRO A 147 -14.06 -9.75 30.87
C PRO A 147 -14.35 -9.72 32.39
N PHE A 148 -14.50 -10.87 32.99
CA PHE A 148 -14.74 -10.95 34.44
C PHE A 148 -13.92 -12.06 35.11
N THR A 149 -13.68 -11.89 36.38
CA THR A 149 -13.00 -12.86 37.23
C THR A 149 -13.79 -13.06 38.52
N THR A 150 -13.71 -14.26 39.07
CA THR A 150 -14.33 -14.64 40.34
C THR A 150 -13.27 -14.89 41.42
N GLY A 151 -13.68 -14.90 42.70
CA GLY A 151 -12.77 -15.21 43.82
C GLY A 151 -11.74 -14.12 44.10
N SER A 152 -11.97 -12.88 43.69
CA SER A 152 -11.04 -11.77 43.94
C SER A 152 -11.02 -11.42 45.45
N LYS A 153 -9.78 -11.28 45.99
CA LYS A 153 -9.58 -10.91 47.40
C LYS A 153 -9.73 -9.40 47.66
N ARG A 154 -9.70 -8.55 46.63
CA ARG A 154 -9.80 -7.08 46.74
C ARG A 154 -10.97 -6.57 45.91
N GLY A 155 -11.79 -5.71 46.51
CA GLY A 155 -12.98 -5.16 45.88
C GLY A 155 -14.13 -6.16 45.84
N LEU A 156 -14.86 -6.22 44.74
CA LEU A 156 -15.87 -7.26 44.48
C LEU A 156 -15.20 -8.61 44.29
N ASP A 157 -15.80 -9.67 44.82
CA ASP A 157 -15.32 -11.04 44.59
C ASP A 157 -15.49 -11.50 43.14
N THR A 158 -16.57 -11.04 42.49
CA THR A 158 -16.70 -11.09 41.02
C THR A 158 -16.57 -9.68 40.45
N ARG A 159 -15.60 -9.45 39.58
CA ARG A 159 -15.29 -8.10 39.08
C ARG A 159 -14.77 -8.09 37.67
N VAL A 160 -14.84 -6.92 37.02
CA VAL A 160 -14.20 -6.71 35.73
C VAL A 160 -12.68 -6.76 35.89
N SER A 161 -12.02 -7.59 35.08
CA SER A 161 -10.56 -7.58 34.91
C SER A 161 -10.16 -8.42 33.71
N LEU A 162 -9.68 -7.78 32.64
CA LEU A 162 -9.19 -8.50 31.46
C LEU A 162 -7.99 -9.37 31.82
N LYS A 163 -7.01 -8.81 32.51
CA LYS A 163 -5.79 -9.52 32.91
C LYS A 163 -6.11 -10.82 33.70
N GLN A 164 -6.98 -10.73 34.69
CA GLN A 164 -7.30 -11.89 35.53
C GLN A 164 -8.21 -12.90 34.83
N ALA A 165 -9.12 -12.42 33.96
CA ALA A 165 -9.94 -13.28 33.13
C ALA A 165 -9.08 -14.16 32.18
N LEU A 166 -8.10 -13.56 31.54
CA LEU A 166 -7.19 -14.27 30.65
C LEU A 166 -6.20 -15.16 31.42
N ALA A 167 -5.71 -14.69 32.59
CA ALA A 167 -4.85 -15.50 33.44
C ALA A 167 -5.56 -16.76 33.96
N ALA A 168 -6.86 -16.68 34.28
CA ALA A 168 -7.69 -17.84 34.65
C ALA A 168 -7.83 -18.86 33.51
N GLN A 169 -7.73 -18.43 32.26
CA GLN A 169 -7.70 -19.29 31.08
C GLN A 169 -6.29 -19.82 30.74
N GLY A 170 -5.27 -19.51 31.56
CA GLY A 170 -3.90 -20.01 31.39
C GLY A 170 -2.91 -19.02 30.76
N PHE A 171 -3.32 -17.83 30.34
CA PHE A 171 -2.45 -16.82 29.73
C PHE A 171 -1.81 -15.95 30.83
N LYS A 172 -0.54 -16.22 31.14
CA LYS A 172 0.12 -15.62 32.33
C LYS A 172 0.87 -14.32 32.03
N GLY A 173 1.08 -14.01 30.74
CA GLY A 173 1.97 -12.91 30.36
C GLY A 173 3.40 -13.14 30.86
N GLY A 174 4.34 -12.35 30.46
CA GLY A 174 5.74 -12.51 30.87
C GLY A 174 6.54 -11.22 30.77
N SER A 175 6.35 -10.45 29.72
CA SER A 175 7.09 -9.24 29.44
C SER A 175 6.19 -8.14 28.86
N ARG A 176 6.75 -6.95 28.62
CA ARG A 176 6.01 -5.84 27.99
C ARG A 176 5.45 -6.17 26.59
N GLY A 177 6.09 -7.08 25.85
CA GLY A 177 5.63 -7.53 24.54
C GLY A 177 4.85 -8.84 24.54
N ASP A 178 4.93 -9.59 25.63
CA ASP A 178 4.27 -10.87 25.85
C ASP A 178 3.28 -10.77 27.01
N THR A 179 2.14 -10.15 26.74
CA THR A 179 1.07 -9.93 27.71
C THR A 179 0.03 -11.04 27.67
N GLU A 180 -0.80 -11.16 28.70
CA GLU A 180 -1.95 -12.06 28.71
C GLU A 180 -2.82 -11.88 27.46
N TRP A 181 -3.02 -10.64 27.04
CA TRP A 181 -3.77 -10.29 25.82
C TRP A 181 -3.08 -10.80 24.55
N SER A 182 -1.77 -10.58 24.38
CA SER A 182 -1.06 -11.02 23.17
C SER A 182 -1.01 -12.53 23.04
N GLN A 183 -0.85 -13.25 24.14
CA GLN A 183 -0.91 -14.70 24.17
C GLN A 183 -2.30 -15.23 23.82
N TRP A 184 -3.35 -14.64 24.39
CA TRP A 184 -4.72 -14.99 24.08
C TRP A 184 -5.08 -14.71 22.60
N VAL A 185 -4.72 -13.54 22.08
CA VAL A 185 -4.95 -13.21 20.66
C VAL A 185 -4.24 -14.19 19.74
N LEU A 186 -3.02 -14.61 20.07
CA LEU A 186 -2.30 -15.63 19.28
C LEU A 186 -3.05 -16.96 19.34
N SER A 187 -3.50 -17.41 20.50
CA SER A 187 -4.30 -18.61 20.66
C SER A 187 -5.60 -18.55 19.83
N GLU A 188 -6.33 -17.42 19.86
CA GLU A 188 -7.54 -17.27 19.06
C GLU A 188 -7.24 -17.25 17.55
N LYS A 189 -6.09 -16.72 17.12
CA LYS A 189 -5.62 -16.87 15.72
C LYS A 189 -5.38 -18.33 15.36
N GLU A 190 -4.80 -19.12 16.26
CA GLU A 190 -4.56 -20.56 16.03
C GLU A 190 -5.87 -21.35 15.97
N GLN A 191 -6.88 -20.97 16.76
CA GLN A 191 -8.22 -21.53 16.64
C GLN A 191 -8.84 -21.19 15.26
N LEU A 192 -8.68 -19.95 14.81
CA LEU A 192 -9.15 -19.53 13.49
C LEU A 192 -8.41 -20.29 12.36
N VAL A 193 -7.10 -20.55 12.52
CA VAL A 193 -6.32 -21.38 11.58
C VAL A 193 -6.90 -22.79 11.48
N SER A 194 -7.26 -23.41 12.61
CA SER A 194 -7.85 -24.74 12.62
C SER A 194 -9.17 -24.78 11.84
N VAL A 195 -9.95 -23.70 11.88
CA VAL A 195 -11.14 -23.57 11.02
C VAL A 195 -10.75 -23.37 9.55
N MET A 196 -9.81 -22.45 9.26
CA MET A 196 -9.34 -22.16 7.90
C MET A 196 -8.85 -23.38 7.16
N GLU A 197 -8.11 -24.27 7.86
CA GLU A 197 -7.55 -25.50 7.27
C GLU A 197 -8.66 -26.46 6.77
N ARG A 198 -9.81 -26.52 7.46
CA ARG A 198 -10.98 -27.29 6.99
C ARG A 198 -11.53 -26.79 5.67
N TYR A 199 -11.33 -25.51 5.37
CA TYR A 199 -11.70 -24.86 4.12
C TYR A 199 -10.55 -24.78 3.10
N GLY A 200 -9.43 -25.48 3.34
CA GLY A 200 -8.27 -25.49 2.44
C GLY A 200 -7.49 -24.17 2.40
N ILE A 201 -7.61 -23.36 3.46
CA ILE A 201 -6.90 -22.09 3.59
C ILE A 201 -5.76 -22.24 4.57
N LYS A 202 -4.53 -21.92 4.16
CA LYS A 202 -3.33 -21.91 5.02
C LYS A 202 -3.06 -20.51 5.54
N TRP A 203 -2.60 -20.40 6.77
CA TRP A 203 -2.20 -19.11 7.34
C TRP A 203 -0.87 -18.61 6.75
N GLU A 204 -0.89 -17.43 6.19
CA GLU A 204 0.29 -16.67 5.77
C GLU A 204 0.76 -15.75 6.89
N ARG A 205 1.91 -16.04 7.48
CA ARG A 205 2.54 -15.18 8.51
C ARG A 205 3.50 -14.20 7.82
N LYS A 206 3.08 -12.96 7.56
CA LYS A 206 3.94 -11.94 6.95
C LYS A 206 5.05 -11.44 7.88
N GLY A 207 4.95 -11.68 9.18
CA GLY A 207 5.95 -11.22 10.17
C GLY A 207 6.09 -9.69 10.28
N THR A 208 5.28 -8.94 9.56
CA THR A 208 5.28 -7.48 9.58
C THR A 208 4.42 -6.98 10.74
N HIS A 209 5.01 -6.15 11.59
CA HIS A 209 4.28 -5.38 12.60
C HIS A 209 3.93 -4.01 12.00
N GLU A 210 3.23 -4.00 10.88
CA GLU A 210 2.75 -2.75 10.29
C GLU A 210 1.77 -2.10 11.26
N LYS A 211 2.04 -0.82 11.57
CA LYS A 211 1.16 -0.04 12.42
C LYS A 211 -0.15 0.16 11.68
N HIS A 212 -1.25 -0.32 12.25
CA HIS A 212 -2.57 -0.10 11.68
C HIS A 212 -2.80 1.41 11.51
N LEU A 213 -2.91 1.82 10.26
CA LEU A 213 -3.28 3.19 9.93
C LEU A 213 -4.76 3.39 10.27
N SER A 214 -5.12 4.57 10.74
CA SER A 214 -6.53 4.93 10.82
C SER A 214 -7.13 4.94 9.40
N VAL A 215 -8.44 4.73 9.26
CA VAL A 215 -9.13 4.79 7.96
C VAL A 215 -8.83 6.10 7.23
N LEU A 216 -8.72 7.21 7.96
CA LEU A 216 -8.35 8.52 7.43
C LEU A 216 -6.91 8.56 6.92
N ASP A 217 -5.95 8.01 7.68
CA ASP A 217 -4.54 7.99 7.29
C ASP A 217 -4.33 7.07 6.08
N TYR A 218 -5.02 5.93 6.02
CA TYR A 218 -5.01 5.04 4.87
C TYR A 218 -5.59 5.71 3.61
N LYS A 219 -6.76 6.36 3.73
CA LYS A 219 -7.36 7.13 2.63
C LYS A 219 -6.44 8.27 2.17
N LYS A 220 -5.76 8.94 3.11
CA LYS A 220 -4.80 10.02 2.82
C LYS A 220 -3.60 9.49 2.05
N GLN A 221 -3.04 8.35 2.49
CA GLN A 221 -1.91 7.72 1.80
C GLN A 221 -2.30 7.30 0.38
N GLN A 222 -3.44 6.62 0.19
CA GLN A 222 -3.94 6.22 -1.13
C GLN A 222 -4.14 7.43 -2.07
N ARG A 223 -4.70 8.53 -1.54
CA ARG A 223 -4.86 9.76 -2.32
C ARG A 223 -3.55 10.42 -2.68
N THR A 224 -2.56 10.39 -1.79
CA THR A 224 -1.23 10.92 -2.08
C THR A 224 -0.55 10.14 -3.20
N GLU A 225 -0.60 8.82 -3.16
CA GLU A 225 -0.07 7.94 -4.22
C GLU A 225 -0.80 8.15 -5.57
N GLU A 226 -2.12 8.37 -5.54
CA GLU A 226 -2.92 8.68 -6.73
C GLU A 226 -2.54 10.05 -7.33
N ILE A 227 -2.37 11.07 -6.50
CA ILE A 227 -1.94 12.41 -6.91
C ILE A 227 -0.55 12.33 -7.58
N GLU A 228 0.42 11.69 -6.96
CA GLU A 228 1.76 11.51 -7.52
C GLU A 228 1.73 10.79 -8.87
N ARG A 229 0.89 9.77 -8.99
CA ARG A 229 0.68 9.04 -10.26
C ARG A 229 0.05 9.91 -11.35
N LEU A 230 -0.88 10.78 -10.97
CA LEU A 230 -1.52 11.72 -11.90
C LEU A 230 -0.57 12.84 -12.31
N GLU A 231 0.22 13.41 -11.39
CA GLU A 231 1.24 14.42 -11.66
C GLU A 231 2.29 13.90 -12.66
N ASN A 232 2.77 12.68 -12.48
CA ASN A 232 3.67 12.04 -13.42
C ASN A 232 3.05 11.91 -14.82
N LYS A 233 1.78 11.49 -14.92
CA LYS A 233 1.06 11.43 -16.20
C LYS A 233 0.89 12.79 -16.86
N ILE A 234 0.61 13.83 -16.08
CA ILE A 234 0.49 15.21 -16.58
C ILE A 234 1.83 15.66 -17.16
N THR A 235 2.92 15.43 -16.43
CA THR A 235 4.28 15.80 -16.89
C THR A 235 4.64 15.08 -18.20
N ASP A 236 4.34 13.78 -18.31
CA ASP A 236 4.57 13.00 -19.54
C ASP A 236 3.76 13.58 -20.71
N LYS A 237 2.50 13.92 -20.50
CA LYS A 237 1.62 14.49 -21.52
C LYS A 237 2.02 15.92 -21.91
N GLN A 238 2.50 16.73 -21.00
CA GLN A 238 3.06 18.05 -21.29
C GLN A 238 4.29 17.94 -22.18
N THR A 239 5.20 17.03 -21.88
CA THR A 239 6.40 16.78 -22.69
C THR A 239 6.04 16.30 -24.11
N GLU A 240 5.05 15.41 -24.22
CA GLU A 240 4.53 14.96 -25.52
C GLU A 240 3.93 16.11 -26.32
N PHE A 241 3.11 16.95 -25.68
CA PHE A 241 2.51 18.13 -26.28
C PHE A 241 3.55 19.14 -26.80
N GLU A 242 4.57 19.46 -25.98
CA GLU A 242 5.65 20.37 -26.40
C GLU A 242 6.42 19.80 -27.59
N THR A 243 6.67 18.50 -27.61
CA THR A 243 7.35 17.81 -28.72
C THR A 243 6.53 17.91 -30.00
N LEU A 244 5.23 17.65 -29.93
CA LEU A 244 4.32 17.74 -31.07
C LEU A 244 4.20 19.18 -31.58
N SER A 245 4.08 20.17 -30.68
CA SER A 245 4.02 21.58 -31.01
C SER A 245 5.26 22.06 -31.79
N LYS A 246 6.45 21.67 -31.33
CA LYS A 246 7.71 21.94 -32.06
C LYS A 246 7.76 21.27 -33.45
N ARG A 247 7.20 20.06 -33.56
CA ARG A 247 7.14 19.37 -34.87
C ARG A 247 6.22 20.07 -35.85
N ILE A 248 5.05 20.56 -35.39
CA ILE A 248 4.10 21.34 -36.18
C ILE A 248 4.75 22.66 -36.63
N GLU A 249 5.37 23.39 -35.70
CA GLU A 249 6.06 24.65 -36.02
C GLU A 249 7.18 24.45 -37.09
N ASN A 250 7.96 23.39 -36.97
CA ASN A 250 8.99 23.06 -37.95
C ASN A 250 8.41 22.66 -39.31
N PHE A 251 7.27 21.94 -39.33
CA PHE A 251 6.55 21.61 -40.55
C PHE A 251 6.02 22.85 -41.27
N ASP A 252 5.40 23.79 -40.51
CA ASP A 252 4.89 25.04 -41.05
C ASP A 252 6.00 25.95 -41.61
N LYS A 253 7.16 25.99 -40.96
CA LYS A 253 8.35 26.68 -41.49
C LYS A 253 8.84 26.05 -42.77
N GLY A 254 8.82 24.70 -42.83
CA GLY A 254 9.21 23.96 -44.01
C GLY A 254 8.26 24.18 -45.20
N THR A 255 6.95 24.14 -44.99
CA THR A 255 5.93 24.40 -46.01
C THR A 255 5.98 25.83 -46.51
N THR A 256 6.16 26.82 -45.61
CA THR A 256 6.34 28.22 -46.00
C THR A 256 7.57 28.44 -46.88
N ALA A 257 8.71 27.83 -46.49
CA ALA A 257 9.95 27.91 -47.29
C ALA A 257 9.78 27.27 -48.66
N LEU A 258 9.08 26.11 -48.77
CA LEU A 258 8.78 25.47 -50.06
C LEU A 258 7.89 26.34 -50.95
N SER A 259 6.81 26.97 -50.39
CA SER A 259 5.92 27.87 -51.11
C SER A 259 6.65 29.12 -51.62
N GLN A 260 7.54 29.68 -50.82
CA GLN A 260 8.41 30.78 -51.26
C GLN A 260 9.35 30.38 -52.39
N MET A 261 9.93 29.19 -52.30
CA MET A 261 10.84 28.66 -53.31
C MET A 261 10.10 28.36 -54.64
N GLN A 262 8.90 27.81 -54.56
CA GLN A 262 8.02 27.59 -55.70
C GLN A 262 7.66 28.93 -56.36
N SER A 263 7.22 29.92 -55.61
CA SER A 263 6.90 31.25 -56.13
C SER A 263 8.10 31.95 -56.75
N ALA A 264 9.30 31.77 -56.19
CA ALA A 264 10.52 32.31 -56.77
C ALA A 264 10.88 31.62 -58.10
N LEU A 265 10.70 30.29 -58.21
CA LEU A 265 10.92 29.57 -59.45
C LEU A 265 9.91 29.95 -60.55
N GLU A 266 8.64 30.14 -60.20
CA GLU A 266 7.55 30.49 -61.12
C GLU A 266 7.65 31.95 -61.60
N ASN A 267 8.04 32.89 -60.76
CA ASN A 267 7.94 34.31 -61.04
C ASN A 267 9.26 35.02 -61.26
N ALA A 268 10.39 34.45 -60.91
CA ALA A 268 11.69 35.08 -61.06
C ALA A 268 12.11 35.13 -62.57
N PRO A 269 12.37 36.31 -63.08
CA PRO A 269 12.74 36.45 -64.52
C PRO A 269 13.96 35.64 -64.96
N GLU A 270 14.84 35.31 -64.00
CA GLU A 270 16.06 34.54 -64.24
C GLU A 270 15.83 33.05 -64.53
N TYR A 271 14.60 32.54 -64.19
CA TYR A 271 14.19 31.16 -64.45
C TYR A 271 13.15 31.05 -65.59
N GLN A 272 12.80 32.20 -66.24
CA GLN A 272 11.86 32.27 -67.36
C GLN A 272 12.60 32.43 -68.63
N LEU A 273 12.05 31.85 -69.71
CA LEU A 273 12.51 32.10 -71.10
C LEU A 273 12.08 33.48 -71.51
N SER A 274 13.01 34.39 -71.71
CA SER A 274 12.72 35.70 -72.29
C SER A 274 12.38 35.61 -73.78
N GLU A 275 11.47 36.44 -74.21
CA GLU A 275 11.07 36.55 -75.61
C GLU A 275 12.26 36.92 -76.55
N PRO A 276 12.33 36.35 -77.75
CA PRO A 276 13.40 36.70 -78.73
C PRO A 276 13.32 38.19 -79.10
N GLN A 277 14.44 38.89 -78.95
CA GLN A 277 14.51 40.33 -79.29
C GLN A 277 14.78 40.50 -80.79
N GLY A 278 13.87 41.15 -81.53
CA GLY A 278 14.01 41.55 -82.95
C GLY A 278 14.29 40.37 -83.92
N PHE A 279 15.26 40.49 -84.79
CA PHE A 279 15.64 39.47 -85.79
C PHE A 279 16.64 38.44 -85.26
N MET A 280 16.46 37.96 -84.03
CA MET A 280 17.32 36.96 -83.43
C MET A 280 17.12 35.59 -84.07
N THR A 281 18.21 35.00 -84.66
CA THR A 281 18.14 33.63 -85.20
C THR A 281 17.99 32.56 -84.13
N ALA A 282 17.33 31.47 -84.42
CA ALA A 282 17.16 30.32 -83.49
C ALA A 282 18.49 29.86 -82.88
N LYS A 283 19.58 29.90 -83.56
CA LYS A 283 20.92 29.56 -83.09
C LYS A 283 21.42 30.57 -82.05
N SER A 284 21.18 31.85 -82.27
CA SER A 284 21.56 32.93 -81.35
C SER A 284 20.67 32.91 -80.06
N TYR A 285 19.38 32.65 -80.23
CA TYR A 285 18.47 32.50 -79.08
C TYR A 285 18.86 31.28 -78.21
N LYS A 286 19.16 30.16 -78.83
CA LYS A 286 19.64 28.97 -78.14
C LYS A 286 20.87 29.27 -77.27
N SER A 287 21.91 29.89 -77.82
CA SER A 287 23.18 30.12 -77.13
C SER A 287 23.11 31.23 -76.09
N LYS A 288 22.33 32.28 -76.35
CA LYS A 288 22.28 33.51 -75.45
C LYS A 288 21.20 33.43 -74.42
N VAL A 289 20.14 32.68 -74.61
CA VAL A 289 18.96 32.63 -73.69
C VAL A 289 18.76 31.24 -73.15
N ALA A 290 18.56 30.24 -74.02
CA ALA A 290 18.17 28.91 -73.54
C ALA A 290 19.29 28.16 -72.79
N GLU A 291 20.53 28.14 -73.36
CA GLU A 291 21.68 27.46 -72.73
C GLU A 291 22.08 28.03 -71.37
N PRO A 292 22.13 29.37 -71.17
CA PRO A 292 22.35 29.93 -69.80
C PRO A 292 21.27 29.55 -68.82
N LEU A 293 20.00 29.60 -69.20
CA LEU A 293 18.89 29.19 -68.36
C LEU A 293 18.99 27.69 -67.97
N ILE A 294 19.24 26.79 -68.96
CA ILE A 294 19.44 25.37 -68.68
C ILE A 294 20.62 25.14 -67.73
N LYS A 295 21.72 25.91 -67.87
CA LYS A 295 22.88 25.83 -67.00
C LYS A 295 22.52 26.23 -65.56
N ARG A 296 21.71 27.30 -65.37
CA ARG A 296 21.23 27.73 -64.04
C ARG A 296 20.32 26.70 -63.43
N LEU A 297 19.33 26.16 -64.14
CA LEU A 297 18.43 25.10 -63.65
C LEU A 297 19.20 23.84 -63.25
N LYS A 298 20.18 23.39 -64.08
CA LYS A 298 21.05 22.27 -63.72
C LYS A 298 21.85 22.52 -62.41
N SER A 299 22.34 23.76 -62.24
CA SER A 299 23.06 24.14 -61.03
C SER A 299 22.12 24.11 -59.79
N LEU A 300 20.89 24.63 -59.94
CA LEU A 300 19.88 24.59 -58.90
C LEU A 300 19.52 23.15 -58.47
N ILE A 301 19.25 22.29 -59.48
CA ILE A 301 18.97 20.86 -59.26
C ILE A 301 20.12 20.20 -58.49
N LYS A 302 21.39 20.45 -58.91
CA LYS A 302 22.56 19.91 -58.24
C LYS A 302 22.64 20.35 -56.75
N THR A 303 22.35 21.63 -56.50
CA THR A 303 22.33 22.18 -55.11
C THR A 303 21.24 21.52 -54.26
N LEU A 304 20.03 21.34 -54.82
CA LEU A 304 18.93 20.68 -54.16
C LEU A 304 19.27 19.19 -53.87
N MET A 305 19.87 18.48 -54.85
CA MET A 305 20.33 17.10 -54.61
C MET A 305 21.30 17.00 -53.45
N VAL A 306 22.29 17.90 -53.36
CA VAL A 306 23.27 17.91 -52.27
C VAL A 306 22.56 18.11 -50.90
N ARG A 307 21.62 19.08 -50.85
CA ARG A 307 20.83 19.33 -49.61
C ARG A 307 19.95 18.13 -49.22
N CYS A 308 19.33 17.46 -50.21
CA CYS A 308 18.57 16.22 -49.97
C CYS A 308 19.45 15.12 -49.37
N PHE A 309 20.65 14.90 -49.94
CA PHE A 309 21.59 13.91 -49.40
C PHE A 309 22.04 14.25 -47.97
N GLN A 310 22.32 15.52 -47.70
CA GLN A 310 22.66 15.99 -46.35
C GLN A 310 21.51 15.73 -45.37
N ALA A 311 20.26 16.05 -45.74
CA ALA A 311 19.09 15.81 -44.91
C ALA A 311 18.85 14.31 -44.61
N ILE A 312 19.08 13.45 -45.60
CA ILE A 312 19.00 11.98 -45.45
C ILE A 312 20.08 11.49 -44.45
N ASP A 313 21.31 11.97 -44.62
CA ASP A 313 22.43 11.60 -43.76
C ASP A 313 22.20 12.06 -42.31
N ASP A 314 21.71 13.29 -42.12
CA ASP A 314 21.32 13.81 -40.79
C ASP A 314 20.18 13.01 -40.18
N TYR A 315 19.17 12.62 -40.97
CA TYR A 315 18.10 11.75 -40.52
C TYR A 315 18.63 10.38 -40.06
N GLN A 316 19.52 9.77 -40.81
CA GLN A 316 20.11 8.48 -40.44
C GLN A 316 20.92 8.58 -39.14
N ARG A 317 21.74 9.63 -38.99
CA ARG A 317 22.48 9.89 -37.72
C ARG A 317 21.56 10.09 -36.57
N LEU A 318 20.49 10.88 -36.71
CA LEU A 318 19.50 11.11 -35.67
C LEU A 318 18.79 9.82 -35.27
N ASN A 319 18.45 8.98 -36.24
CA ASN A 319 17.78 7.70 -35.99
C ASN A 319 18.70 6.72 -35.23
N GLN A 320 19.98 6.66 -35.54
CA GLN A 320 20.97 5.88 -34.80
C GLN A 320 21.16 6.38 -33.38
N THR A 321 21.21 7.71 -33.21
CA THR A 321 21.30 8.33 -31.86
C THR A 321 20.07 8.02 -31.00
N ASN A 322 18.87 8.12 -31.58
CA ASN A 322 17.63 7.77 -30.90
C ASN A 322 17.61 6.30 -30.48
N ALA A 323 18.03 5.38 -31.34
CA ALA A 323 18.13 3.96 -31.01
C ALA A 323 19.12 3.71 -29.85
N SER A 324 20.25 4.42 -29.84
CA SER A 324 21.24 4.34 -28.77
C SER A 324 20.69 4.88 -27.44
N LEU A 325 20.03 6.04 -27.46
CA LEU A 325 19.38 6.64 -26.30
C LEU A 325 18.27 5.74 -25.73
N TYR A 326 17.46 5.14 -26.60
CA TYR A 326 16.43 4.19 -26.17
C TYR A 326 17.04 3.00 -25.42
N ARG A 327 18.09 2.37 -25.94
CA ARG A 327 18.79 1.26 -25.28
C ARG A 327 19.39 1.70 -23.94
N SER A 328 19.96 2.91 -23.87
CA SER A 328 20.52 3.47 -22.64
C SER A 328 19.43 3.71 -21.59
N ASN A 329 18.27 4.23 -21.99
CA ASN A 329 17.13 4.42 -21.12
C ASN A 329 16.60 3.10 -20.53
N GLU A 330 16.47 2.06 -21.36
CA GLU A 330 16.04 0.75 -20.87
C GLU A 330 17.05 0.13 -19.88
N ARG A 331 18.36 0.32 -20.14
CA ARG A 331 19.39 -0.11 -19.19
C ARG A 331 19.31 0.65 -17.87
N LEU A 332 19.11 1.97 -17.90
CA LEU A 332 18.98 2.80 -16.70
C LEU A 332 17.71 2.45 -15.91
N LYS A 333 16.58 2.18 -16.60
CA LYS A 333 15.34 1.69 -15.95
C LYS A 333 15.57 0.36 -15.23
N SER A 334 16.28 -0.57 -15.87
CA SER A 334 16.64 -1.87 -15.26
C SER A 334 17.51 -1.67 -14.01
N GLN A 335 18.54 -0.82 -14.11
CA GLN A 335 19.41 -0.49 -12.96
C GLN A 335 18.63 0.18 -11.82
N ASN A 336 17.71 1.09 -12.12
CA ASN A 336 16.85 1.72 -11.11
C ASN A 336 15.95 0.72 -10.40
N ARG A 337 15.36 -0.23 -11.14
CA ARG A 337 14.57 -1.32 -10.53
C ARG A 337 15.43 -2.17 -9.59
N GLN A 338 16.64 -2.52 -10.01
CA GLN A 338 17.58 -3.28 -9.18
C GLN A 338 17.98 -2.52 -7.93
N LEU A 339 18.35 -1.23 -8.07
CA LEU A 339 18.69 -0.38 -6.93
C LEU A 339 17.53 -0.19 -5.96
N THR A 340 16.29 -0.09 -6.46
CA THR A 340 15.09 -0.01 -5.63
C THR A 340 14.90 -1.30 -4.84
N SER A 341 15.05 -2.46 -5.48
CA SER A 341 15.00 -3.77 -4.81
C SER A 341 16.07 -3.91 -3.73
N ASP A 342 17.32 -3.55 -4.05
CA ASP A 342 18.44 -3.61 -3.10
C ASP A 342 18.25 -2.63 -1.93
N ASN A 343 17.72 -1.42 -2.17
CA ASN A 343 17.37 -0.48 -1.12
C ASN A 343 16.29 -1.02 -0.18
N ASN A 344 15.26 -1.67 -0.73
CA ASN A 344 14.21 -2.27 0.09
C ASN A 344 14.76 -3.41 0.95
N ARG A 345 15.58 -4.30 0.36
CA ARG A 345 16.27 -5.36 1.11
C ARG A 345 17.15 -4.80 2.23
N LEU A 346 17.99 -3.80 1.93
CA LEU A 346 18.86 -3.17 2.92
C LEU A 346 18.06 -2.48 4.04
N ARG A 347 16.90 -1.91 3.74
CA ARG A 347 16.01 -1.31 4.75
C ARG A 347 15.46 -2.37 5.71
N GLU A 348 15.10 -3.56 5.22
CA GLU A 348 14.68 -4.65 6.09
C GLU A 348 15.84 -5.17 6.96
N GLU A 349 17.02 -5.39 6.38
CA GLU A 349 18.23 -5.78 7.14
C GLU A 349 18.58 -4.75 8.24
N ILE A 350 18.41 -3.44 7.96
CA ILE A 350 18.61 -2.38 8.96
C ILE A 350 17.54 -2.44 10.07
N LYS A 351 16.29 -2.81 9.75
CA LYS A 351 15.27 -3.00 10.79
C LYS A 351 15.65 -4.14 11.74
N ASP A 352 16.07 -5.29 11.19
CA ASP A 352 16.51 -6.44 11.98
C ASP A 352 17.74 -6.09 12.84
N TYR A 353 18.70 -5.39 12.26
CA TYR A 353 19.87 -4.90 12.99
C TYR A 353 19.51 -3.94 14.14
N LYS A 354 18.54 -3.04 13.92
CA LYS A 354 18.02 -2.15 14.97
C LYS A 354 17.31 -2.93 16.08
N LEU A 355 16.59 -4.01 15.73
CA LEU A 355 15.95 -4.90 16.71
C LEU A 355 17.00 -5.63 17.54
N LEU A 356 18.03 -6.20 16.93
CA LEU A 356 19.14 -6.84 17.63
C LEU A 356 19.83 -5.87 18.60
N ARG A 357 20.10 -4.63 18.17
CA ARG A 357 20.66 -3.60 19.04
C ARG A 357 19.75 -3.24 20.21
N LYS A 358 18.44 -3.28 20.02
CA LYS A 358 17.48 -3.00 21.10
C LYS A 358 17.39 -4.13 22.11
N VAL A 359 17.53 -5.39 21.67
CA VAL A 359 17.43 -6.59 22.53
C VAL A 359 18.74 -6.82 23.29
N PHE A 360 19.87 -6.79 22.59
CA PHE A 360 21.19 -7.12 23.16
C PHE A 360 21.98 -5.90 23.67
N GLY A 361 21.53 -4.69 23.37
CA GLY A 361 22.23 -3.45 23.68
C GLY A 361 23.33 -3.11 22.67
N SER A 362 23.51 -1.79 22.43
CA SER A 362 24.43 -1.31 21.39
C SER A 362 25.90 -1.72 21.65
N ARG A 363 26.37 -1.65 22.90
CA ARG A 363 27.76 -2.01 23.25
C ARG A 363 28.09 -3.46 22.95
N GLN A 364 27.17 -4.38 23.22
CA GLN A 364 27.39 -5.81 23.00
C GLN A 364 27.44 -6.14 21.51
N ILE A 365 26.54 -5.56 20.71
CA ILE A 365 26.55 -5.70 19.26
C ILE A 365 27.79 -5.11 18.64
N ASP A 366 28.25 -3.92 19.07
CA ASP A 366 29.47 -3.29 18.56
C ASP A 366 30.71 -4.16 18.87
N SER A 367 30.81 -4.77 20.04
CA SER A 367 31.87 -5.71 20.39
C SER A 367 31.87 -6.95 19.50
N LEU A 368 30.70 -7.55 19.25
CA LEU A 368 30.59 -8.71 18.36
C LEU A 368 30.96 -8.39 16.91
N LEU A 369 30.57 -7.19 16.42
CA LEU A 369 30.93 -6.73 15.09
C LEU A 369 32.45 -6.51 14.95
N GLU A 370 33.11 -5.97 15.99
CA GLU A 370 34.55 -5.78 15.98
C GLU A 370 35.30 -7.13 15.97
N GLN A 371 34.88 -8.09 16.77
CA GLN A 371 35.40 -9.47 16.74
C GLN A 371 35.23 -10.13 15.36
N ALA A 372 34.05 -9.98 14.74
CA ALA A 372 33.78 -10.52 13.42
C ALA A 372 34.65 -9.87 12.33
N ARG A 373 34.88 -8.54 12.41
CA ARG A 373 35.80 -7.81 11.50
C ARG A 373 37.23 -8.31 11.63
N GLN A 374 37.72 -8.47 12.86
CA GLN A 374 39.08 -8.96 13.13
C GLN A 374 39.27 -10.41 12.65
N SER A 375 38.30 -11.28 12.84
CA SER A 375 38.36 -12.66 12.34
C SER A 375 38.38 -12.72 10.82
N LYS A 376 37.59 -11.87 10.13
CA LYS A 376 37.60 -11.77 8.67
C LYS A 376 38.94 -11.27 8.13
N GLN A 377 39.57 -10.29 8.79
CA GLN A 377 40.92 -9.79 8.41
C GLN A 377 42.00 -10.84 8.61
N ARG A 378 41.93 -11.66 9.67
CA ARG A 378 42.84 -12.81 9.88
C ARG A 378 42.67 -13.88 8.80
N GLY A 379 41.42 -14.22 8.42
CA GLY A 379 41.12 -15.16 7.34
C GLY A 379 41.66 -14.72 5.97
N THR A 380 41.61 -13.42 5.65
CA THR A 380 42.13 -12.87 4.40
C THR A 380 43.65 -12.86 4.37
N ARG A 381 44.34 -12.60 5.49
CA ARG A 381 45.83 -12.69 5.61
C ARG A 381 46.31 -14.14 5.44
N PHE A 382 45.57 -15.13 5.95
CA PHE A 382 45.95 -16.54 5.75
C PHE A 382 45.82 -17.00 4.31
N ARG A 383 44.83 -16.51 3.55
CA ARG A 383 44.64 -16.85 2.12
C ARG A 383 45.75 -16.21 1.24
N ASN A 384 46.11 -14.96 1.49
CA ASN A 384 47.14 -14.30 0.68
C ASN A 384 48.54 -14.92 0.89
N ASN A 385 48.86 -15.43 2.09
CA ASN A 385 50.13 -16.14 2.34
C ASN A 385 50.20 -17.54 1.74
N GLN A 386 49.08 -18.12 1.24
CA GLN A 386 49.07 -19.41 0.52
C GLN A 386 49.32 -19.29 -0.99
N TYR A 387 49.24 -18.07 -1.53
CA TYR A 387 49.51 -17.81 -2.97
C TYR A 387 50.92 -17.19 -3.21
N GLU A 388 51.71 -16.94 -2.15
CA GLU A 388 53.09 -16.46 -2.24
C GLU A 388 54.16 -17.51 -1.88
N ARG A 389 53.80 -18.80 -1.98
CA ARG A 389 54.76 -19.92 -1.86
C ARG A 389 54.74 -20.81 -3.08
#